data_1a7eaecc45c0c1a1f772214090a93c29
#
_entry.id   1a7eaecc45c0c1a1f772214090a93c29
#
_cell.length_a   1.000
_cell.length_b   1.000
_cell.length_c   1.000
_cell.angle_alpha   90.00
_cell.angle_beta   90.00
_cell.angle_gamma   90.00
#
_symmetry.space_group_name_H-M   'P 1'
#
loop_
_entity.id
_entity.type
_entity.pdbx_description
1 polymer ?
#
loop_
_entity_poly.entity_id
_entity_poly.type
_entity_poly.pdbx_seq_one_letter_code
_entity_poly.pdbx_strand_id
1 'polypeptide(L)'
;KGSRPRTRFSRFFNLPELISLFKESADVQTADMLNLPVPQAEYINEVLKPSETQEEMVSSFADRAEAVRNGNVNPRFDNMLKITNDGRKLALDQRLMNEMLPDEPESKVNRCVDNGLGRICAGQGNTVDFLRFIDTKSRWHIQRLR
;
A
#
# COMPACT_ATOMS: atom_id res chain seq x y z
N LYS A 1 -0.20 -22.91 17.56
CA LYS A 1 1.24 -22.55 17.76
C LYS A 1 1.30 -21.06 18.07
N GLY A 2 1.55 -20.70 19.33
CA GLY A 2 1.58 -19.33 19.79
C GLY A 2 2.63 -18.50 19.06
N SER A 3 2.32 -17.23 18.85
CA SER A 3 3.27 -16.22 18.36
C SER A 3 4.48 -16.20 19.29
N ARG A 4 5.67 -16.47 18.76
CA ARG A 4 6.90 -16.31 19.52
C ARG A 4 7.17 -14.82 19.70
N PRO A 5 7.25 -14.32 20.92
CA PRO A 5 7.65 -12.94 21.15
C PRO A 5 9.06 -12.74 20.58
N ARG A 6 9.22 -11.73 19.71
CA ARG A 6 10.54 -11.32 19.22
C ARG A 6 10.96 -10.09 19.99
N THR A 7 12.14 -10.16 20.59
CA THR A 7 12.76 -8.98 21.18
C THR A 7 13.08 -7.98 20.07
N ARG A 8 12.55 -6.77 20.18
CA ARG A 8 12.87 -5.66 19.27
C ARG A 8 13.41 -4.51 20.10
N PHE A 9 14.39 -3.81 19.56
CA PHE A 9 14.81 -2.54 20.13
C PHE A 9 13.66 -1.54 19.98
N SER A 10 12.96 -1.25 21.07
CA SER A 10 11.83 -0.30 21.10
C SER A 10 12.18 1.00 21.80
N ARG A 11 13.19 0.98 22.66
CA ARG A 11 13.68 2.15 23.40
C ARG A 11 15.19 2.07 23.54
N PHE A 12 15.84 3.19 23.32
CA PHE A 12 17.25 3.34 23.61
C PHE A 12 17.41 3.99 24.99
N PHE A 13 18.29 3.41 25.82
CA PHE A 13 18.70 4.04 27.06
C PHE A 13 19.84 5.01 26.70
N ASN A 14 19.81 6.21 27.30
CA ASN A 14 20.84 7.23 27.08
C ASN A 14 21.05 7.60 25.60
N LEU A 15 19.96 7.92 24.92
CA LEU A 15 19.96 8.30 23.50
C LEU A 15 20.91 9.49 23.18
N PRO A 16 21.04 10.55 24.00
CA PRO A 16 21.94 11.67 23.71
C PRO A 16 23.40 11.25 23.58
N GLU A 17 23.88 10.36 24.44
CA GLU A 17 25.25 9.87 24.41
C GLU A 17 25.51 8.97 23.20
N LEU A 18 24.54 8.11 22.88
CA LEU A 18 24.58 7.28 21.69
C LEU A 18 24.68 8.13 20.42
N ILE A 19 23.87 9.21 20.32
CA ILE A 19 23.90 10.12 19.20
C ILE A 19 25.24 10.88 19.12
N SER A 20 25.81 11.28 20.27
CA SER A 20 27.12 11.93 20.31
C SER A 20 28.21 11.02 19.77
N LEU A 21 28.28 9.79 20.24
CA LEU A 21 29.23 8.78 19.75
C LEU A 21 29.05 8.49 18.24
N PHE A 22 27.81 8.45 17.79
CA PHE A 22 27.52 8.23 16.38
C PHE A 22 28.00 9.40 15.51
N LYS A 23 27.84 10.64 15.96
CA LYS A 23 28.29 11.86 15.28
C LYS A 23 29.80 11.98 15.19
N GLU A 24 30.56 11.33 16.07
CA GLU A 24 32.03 11.29 15.97
C GLU A 24 32.51 10.45 14.78
N SER A 25 31.72 9.47 14.36
CA SER A 25 32.08 8.52 13.30
C SER A 25 31.28 8.69 12.00
N ALA A 26 30.20 9.47 12.04
CA ALA A 26 29.28 9.64 10.91
C ALA A 26 28.88 11.11 10.74
N ASP A 27 28.86 11.56 9.50
CA ASP A 27 28.24 12.85 9.14
C ASP A 27 26.73 12.67 9.09
N VAL A 28 26.01 13.36 9.99
CA VAL A 28 24.56 13.29 10.09
C VAL A 28 23.97 14.57 9.54
N GLN A 29 23.36 14.46 8.35
CA GLN A 29 22.66 15.55 7.70
C GLN A 29 21.16 15.34 7.85
N THR A 30 20.46 16.32 8.43
CA THR A 30 19.00 16.33 8.45
C THR A 30 18.44 17.02 7.20
N ALA A 31 17.18 16.78 6.87
CA ALA A 31 16.53 17.42 5.71
C ALA A 31 16.62 18.95 5.77
N ASP A 32 16.52 19.53 6.97
CA ASP A 32 16.62 20.98 7.19
C ASP A 32 18.04 21.53 6.93
N MET A 33 19.08 20.73 7.21
CA MET A 33 20.47 21.10 6.97
C MET A 33 20.83 21.05 5.48
N LEU A 34 20.22 20.15 4.73
CA LEU A 34 20.52 19.93 3.32
C LEU A 34 19.95 21.01 2.41
N ASN A 35 19.01 21.82 2.88
CA ASN A 35 18.38 22.89 2.09
C ASN A 35 17.98 22.43 0.67
N LEU A 36 17.48 21.20 0.55
CA LEU A 36 17.10 20.64 -0.74
C LEU A 36 15.92 21.41 -1.33
N PRO A 37 15.93 21.68 -2.63
CA PRO A 37 14.77 22.28 -3.30
C PRO A 37 13.61 21.26 -3.28
N VAL A 38 12.79 21.32 -2.25
CA VAL A 38 11.60 20.47 -2.14
C VAL A 38 10.45 21.16 -2.85
N PRO A 39 9.80 20.52 -3.82
CA PRO A 39 8.63 21.08 -4.47
C PRO A 39 7.49 21.25 -3.47
N GLN A 40 6.75 22.31 -3.62
CA GLN A 40 5.54 22.55 -2.83
C GLN A 40 4.50 21.50 -3.21
N ALA A 41 4.10 20.65 -2.24
CA ALA A 41 3.15 19.58 -2.47
C ALA A 41 1.75 19.99 -2.02
N GLU A 42 0.78 19.81 -2.89
CA GLU A 42 -0.63 19.90 -2.57
C GLU A 42 -1.19 18.49 -2.37
N TYR A 43 -1.79 18.24 -1.22
CA TYR A 43 -2.36 16.95 -0.87
C TYR A 43 -3.87 16.99 -1.06
N ILE A 44 -4.36 16.27 -2.06
CA ILE A 44 -5.79 16.15 -2.35
C ILE A 44 -6.24 14.75 -1.98
N ASN A 45 -7.18 14.64 -1.05
CA ASN A 45 -7.77 13.36 -0.65
C ASN A 45 -9.07 13.13 -1.44
N GLU A 46 -9.06 12.11 -2.28
CA GLU A 46 -10.26 11.63 -2.95
C GLU A 46 -10.80 10.38 -2.24
N VAL A 47 -12.06 10.43 -1.84
CA VAL A 47 -12.74 9.31 -1.19
C VAL A 47 -13.75 8.74 -2.18
N LEU A 48 -13.57 7.47 -2.52
CA LEU A 48 -14.45 6.73 -3.41
C LEU A 48 -15.40 5.85 -2.60
N LYS A 49 -16.61 5.67 -3.12
CA LYS A 49 -17.58 4.75 -2.51
C LYS A 49 -17.27 3.32 -2.96
N PRO A 50 -17.38 2.33 -2.06
CA PRO A 50 -17.25 0.93 -2.46
C PRO A 50 -18.43 0.52 -3.35
N SER A 51 -18.20 -0.43 -4.27
CA SER A 51 -19.27 -1.09 -4.99
C SER A 51 -19.95 -2.14 -4.10
N GLU A 52 -21.18 -2.51 -4.44
CA GLU A 52 -21.92 -3.57 -3.74
C GLU A 52 -21.12 -4.89 -3.68
N THR A 53 -20.50 -5.26 -4.79
CA THR A 53 -19.60 -6.43 -4.87
C THR A 53 -18.42 -6.32 -3.90
N GLN A 54 -17.84 -5.13 -3.75
CA GLN A 54 -16.75 -4.92 -2.79
C GLN A 54 -17.22 -5.07 -1.34
N GLU A 55 -18.41 -4.59 -1.01
CA GLU A 55 -18.99 -4.72 0.33
C GLU A 55 -19.26 -6.19 0.68
N GLU A 56 -19.82 -6.97 -0.24
CA GLU A 56 -20.03 -8.41 -0.07
C GLU A 56 -18.71 -9.15 0.15
N MET A 57 -17.68 -8.85 -0.65
CA MET A 57 -16.37 -9.47 -0.51
C MET A 57 -15.71 -9.11 0.82
N VAL A 58 -15.82 -7.88 1.29
CA VAL A 58 -15.30 -7.46 2.60
C VAL A 58 -15.99 -8.24 3.72
N SER A 59 -17.30 -8.44 3.62
CA SER A 59 -18.03 -9.28 4.59
C SER A 59 -17.47 -10.71 4.62
N SER A 60 -17.19 -11.30 3.46
CA SER A 60 -16.58 -12.64 3.39
C SER A 60 -15.20 -12.71 4.03
N PHE A 61 -14.42 -11.61 4.01
CA PHE A 61 -13.12 -11.56 4.67
C PHE A 61 -13.24 -11.58 6.20
N ALA A 62 -14.31 -11.02 6.76
CA ALA A 62 -14.58 -11.10 8.19
C ALA A 62 -14.81 -12.56 8.63
N ASP A 63 -15.62 -13.30 7.88
CA ASP A 63 -15.89 -14.72 8.13
C ASP A 63 -14.62 -15.57 8.02
N ARG A 64 -13.81 -15.33 6.99
CA ARG A 64 -12.52 -15.98 6.81
C ARG A 64 -11.56 -15.68 7.95
N ALA A 65 -11.49 -14.43 8.38
CA ALA A 65 -10.63 -14.00 9.48
C ALA A 65 -11.04 -14.68 10.80
N GLU A 66 -12.34 -14.83 11.05
CA GLU A 66 -12.86 -15.55 12.21
C GLU A 66 -12.51 -17.04 12.14
N ALA A 67 -12.69 -17.68 10.99
CA ALA A 67 -12.33 -19.09 10.79
C ALA A 67 -10.82 -19.34 11.03
N VAL A 68 -9.96 -18.44 10.56
CA VAL A 68 -8.51 -18.51 10.81
C VAL A 68 -8.18 -18.30 12.29
N ARG A 69 -8.86 -17.36 12.97
CA ARG A 69 -8.68 -17.10 14.41
C ARG A 69 -9.07 -18.30 15.26
N ASN A 70 -10.16 -18.96 14.88
CA ASN A 70 -10.68 -20.15 15.58
C ASN A 70 -9.87 -21.42 15.25
N GLY A 71 -8.88 -21.34 14.36
CA GLY A 71 -8.05 -22.50 13.99
C GLY A 71 -8.73 -23.52 13.09
N ASN A 72 -9.89 -23.19 12.52
CA ASN A 72 -10.70 -24.07 11.69
C ASN A 72 -10.16 -24.24 10.27
N VAL A 73 -9.13 -23.48 9.89
CA VAL A 73 -8.56 -23.51 8.54
C VAL A 73 -7.07 -23.81 8.59
N ASN A 74 -6.61 -24.67 7.68
CA ASN A 74 -5.18 -24.94 7.57
C ASN A 74 -4.44 -23.67 7.09
N PRO A 75 -3.39 -23.18 7.82
CA PRO A 75 -2.66 -21.97 7.49
C PRO A 75 -2.00 -21.97 6.11
N ARG A 76 -1.86 -23.12 5.46
CA ARG A 76 -1.33 -23.23 4.08
C ARG A 76 -2.36 -22.79 3.03
N PHE A 77 -3.66 -22.97 3.31
CA PHE A 77 -4.73 -22.61 2.38
C PHE A 77 -5.23 -21.18 2.61
N ASP A 78 -5.42 -20.80 3.88
CA ASP A 78 -5.83 -19.46 4.24
C ASP A 78 -5.18 -19.01 5.56
N ASN A 79 -4.85 -17.71 5.65
CA ASN A 79 -4.20 -17.11 6.81
C ASN A 79 -4.42 -15.60 6.79
N MET A 80 -4.17 -14.93 7.93
CA MET A 80 -4.36 -13.49 8.06
C MET A 80 -3.55 -12.66 7.05
N LEU A 81 -2.36 -13.12 6.64
CA LEU A 81 -1.56 -12.42 5.64
C LEU A 81 -2.22 -12.46 4.26
N LYS A 82 -2.77 -13.62 3.89
CA LYS A 82 -3.49 -13.77 2.62
C LYS A 82 -4.75 -12.91 2.61
N ILE A 83 -5.56 -12.95 3.67
CA ILE A 83 -6.76 -12.11 3.81
C ILE A 83 -6.42 -10.63 3.72
N THR A 84 -5.34 -10.19 4.37
CA THR A 84 -4.88 -8.80 4.28
C THR A 84 -4.45 -8.42 2.86
N ASN A 85 -3.76 -9.30 2.16
CA ASN A 85 -3.40 -9.08 0.76
C ASN A 85 -4.62 -9.01 -0.15
N ASP A 86 -5.56 -9.92 0.04
CA ASP A 86 -6.83 -9.94 -0.70
C ASP A 86 -7.59 -8.63 -0.47
N GLY A 87 -7.69 -8.17 0.78
CA GLY A 87 -8.29 -6.88 1.10
C GLY A 87 -7.61 -5.67 0.44
N ARG A 88 -6.28 -5.67 0.34
CA ARG A 88 -5.55 -4.63 -0.38
C ARG A 88 -5.84 -4.63 -1.88
N LYS A 89 -5.91 -5.81 -2.49
CA LYS A 89 -6.26 -5.96 -3.90
C LYS A 89 -7.68 -5.46 -4.17
N LEU A 90 -8.64 -5.93 -3.37
CA LEU A 90 -10.03 -5.52 -3.48
C LEU A 90 -10.21 -4.01 -3.32
N ALA A 91 -9.46 -3.39 -2.39
CA ALA A 91 -9.52 -1.95 -2.16
C ALA A 91 -9.00 -1.11 -3.33
N LEU A 92 -8.20 -1.69 -4.22
CA LEU A 92 -7.71 -1.03 -5.43
C LEU A 92 -8.67 -1.23 -6.60
N ASP A 93 -8.94 -2.50 -6.90
CA ASP A 93 -9.79 -2.92 -8.01
C ASP A 93 -10.26 -4.36 -7.79
N GLN A 94 -11.55 -4.62 -7.94
CA GLN A 94 -12.13 -5.95 -7.75
C GLN A 94 -11.60 -7.00 -8.74
N ARG A 95 -11.17 -6.58 -9.92
CA ARG A 95 -10.57 -7.46 -10.93
C ARG A 95 -9.22 -8.06 -10.49
N LEU A 96 -8.53 -7.44 -9.53
CA LEU A 96 -7.32 -8.00 -8.93
C LEU A 96 -7.60 -9.25 -8.07
N MET A 97 -8.85 -9.43 -7.66
CA MET A 97 -9.32 -10.62 -6.97
C MET A 97 -9.78 -11.70 -7.95
N ASN A 98 -10.55 -11.30 -8.95
CA ASN A 98 -11.07 -12.18 -9.98
C ASN A 98 -11.21 -11.39 -11.28
N GLU A 99 -10.45 -11.79 -12.30
CA GLU A 99 -10.42 -11.15 -13.62
C GLU A 99 -11.78 -11.21 -14.38
N MET A 100 -12.67 -12.10 -13.96
CA MET A 100 -14.01 -12.23 -14.55
C MET A 100 -15.00 -11.19 -14.03
N LEU A 101 -14.65 -10.44 -12.98
CA LEU A 101 -15.50 -9.39 -12.46
C LEU A 101 -15.54 -8.19 -13.42
N PRO A 102 -16.70 -7.48 -13.49
CA PRO A 102 -16.82 -6.32 -14.34
C PRO A 102 -15.86 -5.20 -13.92
N ASP A 103 -15.54 -4.33 -14.85
CA ASP A 103 -14.82 -3.10 -14.55
C ASP A 103 -15.70 -2.17 -13.72
N GLU A 104 -15.15 -1.69 -12.61
CA GLU A 104 -15.80 -0.71 -11.76
C GLU A 104 -15.24 0.68 -12.10
N PRO A 105 -16.02 1.56 -12.76
CA PRO A 105 -15.55 2.88 -13.17
C PRO A 105 -15.03 3.73 -12.02
N GLU A 106 -15.61 3.55 -10.82
CA GLU A 106 -15.19 4.27 -9.61
C GLU A 106 -14.10 3.53 -8.82
N SER A 107 -13.44 2.54 -9.41
CA SER A 107 -12.31 1.90 -8.76
C SER A 107 -11.16 2.89 -8.54
N LYS A 108 -10.36 2.68 -7.48
CA LYS A 108 -9.21 3.54 -7.20
C LYS A 108 -8.20 3.57 -8.34
N VAL A 109 -8.07 2.47 -9.05
CA VAL A 109 -7.17 2.38 -10.22
C VAL A 109 -7.69 3.25 -11.35
N ASN A 110 -8.97 3.14 -11.71
CA ASN A 110 -9.56 3.95 -12.78
C ASN A 110 -9.51 5.44 -12.42
N ARG A 111 -9.85 5.80 -11.19
CA ARG A 111 -9.78 7.19 -10.74
C ARG A 111 -8.36 7.74 -10.76
N CYS A 112 -7.37 6.95 -10.39
CA CYS A 112 -5.97 7.35 -10.49
C CYS A 112 -5.54 7.59 -11.93
N VAL A 113 -5.99 6.74 -12.86
CA VAL A 113 -5.74 6.91 -14.31
C VAL A 113 -6.39 8.18 -14.83
N ASP A 114 -7.64 8.43 -14.50
CA ASP A 114 -8.38 9.62 -14.94
C ASP A 114 -7.72 10.91 -14.45
N ASN A 115 -7.31 10.94 -13.19
CA ASN A 115 -6.58 12.06 -12.62
C ASN A 115 -5.23 12.27 -13.29
N GLY A 116 -4.51 11.19 -13.59
CA GLY A 116 -3.25 11.24 -14.31
C GLY A 116 -3.42 11.78 -15.73
N LEU A 117 -4.39 11.27 -16.47
CA LEU A 117 -4.71 11.71 -17.82
C LEU A 117 -5.19 13.16 -17.84
N GLY A 118 -6.04 13.55 -16.90
CA GLY A 118 -6.53 14.91 -16.77
C GLY A 118 -5.38 15.92 -16.60
N ARG A 119 -4.38 15.62 -15.79
CA ARG A 119 -3.18 16.46 -15.61
C ARG A 119 -2.31 16.53 -16.85
N ILE A 120 -2.12 15.41 -17.54
CA ILE A 120 -1.36 15.36 -18.80
C ILE A 120 -2.05 16.22 -19.87
N CYS A 121 -3.36 16.06 -20.04
CA CYS A 121 -4.14 16.85 -21.00
C CYS A 121 -4.17 18.34 -20.66
N ALA A 122 -4.11 18.70 -19.38
CA ALA A 122 -4.01 20.08 -18.93
C ALA A 122 -2.60 20.68 -19.07
N GLY A 123 -1.63 19.93 -19.58
CA GLY A 123 -0.24 20.39 -19.74
C GLY A 123 0.52 20.59 -18.41
N GLN A 124 -0.01 20.07 -17.31
CA GLN A 124 0.54 20.29 -15.96
C GLN A 124 1.53 19.22 -15.51
N GLY A 125 1.87 18.25 -16.33
CA GLY A 125 2.66 17.15 -15.84
C GLY A 125 3.72 16.66 -16.81
N ASN A 126 4.94 16.55 -16.30
CA ASN A 126 6.03 15.96 -17.05
C ASN A 126 6.15 14.44 -16.88
N THR A 127 5.58 13.85 -15.83
CA THR A 127 5.69 12.41 -15.62
C THR A 127 4.63 11.95 -14.62
N VAL A 128 3.84 10.97 -15.00
CA VAL A 128 2.98 10.23 -14.07
C VAL A 128 3.69 8.92 -13.77
N ASP A 129 4.26 8.80 -12.58
CA ASP A 129 4.81 7.54 -12.11
C ASP A 129 3.68 6.72 -11.47
N PHE A 130 3.19 5.73 -12.20
CA PHE A 130 2.28 4.75 -11.63
C PHE A 130 3.02 3.83 -10.68
N LEU A 131 2.53 3.71 -9.45
CA LEU A 131 3.02 2.74 -8.49
C LEU A 131 2.88 1.32 -9.06
N ARG A 132 4.02 0.67 -9.25
CA ARG A 132 4.09 -0.71 -9.70
C ARG A 132 3.73 -1.62 -8.53
N PHE A 133 2.54 -2.16 -8.51
CA PHE A 133 2.21 -3.27 -7.62
C PHE A 133 2.85 -4.56 -8.16
N ILE A 134 3.85 -5.04 -7.46
CA ILE A 134 4.43 -6.36 -7.73
C ILE A 134 3.70 -7.34 -6.83
N ASP A 135 2.71 -8.04 -7.37
CA ASP A 135 2.30 -9.31 -6.81
C ASP A 135 3.26 -10.39 -7.34
N THR A 136 3.77 -11.22 -6.44
CA THR A 136 4.75 -12.27 -6.76
C THR A 136 4.22 -13.35 -7.70
N LYS A 137 2.95 -13.31 -8.08
CA LYS A 137 2.30 -14.29 -8.96
C LYS A 137 1.72 -13.76 -10.26
N SER A 138 1.52 -12.47 -10.42
CA SER A 138 1.00 -11.89 -11.65
C SER A 138 1.90 -10.75 -12.14
N ARG A 139 2.60 -10.98 -13.23
CA ARG A 139 3.38 -9.96 -13.94
C ARG A 139 2.42 -9.08 -14.74
N TRP A 140 1.91 -8.01 -14.15
CA TRP A 140 1.30 -6.96 -14.94
C TRP A 140 2.39 -6.02 -15.46
N HIS A 141 2.54 -5.93 -16.75
CA HIS A 141 3.39 -4.95 -17.39
C HIS A 141 2.54 -3.72 -17.67
N ILE A 142 2.67 -2.70 -16.85
CA ILE A 142 2.24 -1.36 -17.23
C ILE A 142 3.33 -0.82 -18.16
N GLN A 143 3.02 -0.71 -19.44
CA GLN A 143 3.91 -0.05 -20.40
C GLN A 143 3.96 1.43 -20.07
N ARG A 144 5.17 1.94 -19.92
CA ARG A 144 5.47 3.36 -19.80
C ARG A 144 5.02 4.05 -21.09
N LEU A 145 3.98 4.83 -21.03
CA LEU A 145 3.67 5.76 -22.11
C LEU A 145 4.68 6.90 -22.05
N ARG A 146 5.52 6.98 -23.06
CA ARG A 146 6.42 8.13 -23.29
C ARG A 146 5.68 9.21 -24.05
#